data_0dd783547c8d33193b23b00a61a92153
#
_entry.id   0dd783547c8d33193b23b00a61a92153
#
_cell.length_a   1.000
_cell.length_b   1.000
_cell.length_c   1.000
_cell.angle_alpha   90.00
_cell.angle_beta   90.00
_cell.angle_gamma   90.00
#
_symmetry.space_group_name_H-M   'P 1'
#
loop_
_entity.id
_entity.type
_entity.pdbx_description
1 polymer ?
#
loop_
_entity_poly.entity_id
_entity_poly.type
_entity_poly.pdbx_seq_one_letter_code
_entity_poly.pdbx_strand_id
1 'polypeptide(L)'
;MKAANLLLASGLALGLALTLPALVVAGPLAKKPRPADVAEVWGVRHAGFTHVHVEARAGWHLNTAYPARLTLGDRKIPLSEAHLSEARGDTARAATWTVEGLHVSEGTVRAAFCDARSCAPPMDIRFGVVGGGGR
;
A
#
# COMPACT_ATOMS: atom_id res chain seq x y z
N MET A 1 -27.29 40.09 76.23
CA MET A 1 -26.16 40.20 75.33
C MET A 1 -25.99 38.90 74.66
N LYS A 2 -26.41 38.78 73.44
CA LYS A 2 -26.42 37.45 72.75
C LYS A 2 -25.28 37.42 71.76
N ALA A 3 -24.37 36.54 71.97
CA ALA A 3 -23.33 36.22 70.97
C ALA A 3 -24.00 35.37 69.89
N ALA A 4 -24.03 35.87 68.72
CA ALA A 4 -24.50 35.08 67.55
C ALA A 4 -23.35 34.13 67.14
N ASN A 5 -23.60 32.87 67.31
CA ASN A 5 -22.73 31.83 66.77
C ASN A 5 -22.99 31.71 65.26
N LEU A 6 -22.06 32.24 64.52
CA LEU A 6 -21.99 32.02 63.10
C LEU A 6 -21.32 30.68 62.86
N LEU A 7 -22.09 29.68 62.57
CA LEU A 7 -21.62 28.41 62.05
C LEU A 7 -21.27 28.58 60.57
N LEU A 8 -20.01 28.76 60.30
CA LEU A 8 -19.47 28.63 58.96
C LEU A 8 -19.44 27.16 58.61
N ALA A 9 -20.42 26.74 57.88
CA ALA A 9 -20.36 25.46 57.20
C ALA A 9 -19.41 25.59 56.03
N SER A 10 -18.18 25.19 56.24
CA SER A 10 -17.20 25.00 55.18
C SER A 10 -17.60 23.76 54.40
N GLY A 11 -18.36 23.96 53.37
CA GLY A 11 -18.60 22.94 52.37
C GLY A 11 -17.33 22.70 51.58
N LEU A 12 -16.58 21.67 51.98
CA LEU A 12 -15.53 21.12 51.13
C LEU A 12 -16.24 20.40 49.98
N ALA A 13 -16.39 21.12 48.87
CA ALA A 13 -16.67 20.48 47.60
C ALA A 13 -15.39 19.70 47.18
N LEU A 14 -15.30 18.46 47.55
CA LEU A 14 -14.35 17.54 46.91
C LEU A 14 -14.82 17.39 45.46
N GLY A 15 -14.25 18.21 44.59
CA GLY A 15 -14.30 17.98 43.19
C GLY A 15 -13.55 16.70 42.85
N LEU A 16 -14.27 15.60 42.80
CA LEU A 16 -13.73 14.41 42.16
C LEU A 16 -13.53 14.77 40.70
N ALA A 17 -12.33 15.18 40.38
CA ALA A 17 -11.89 15.21 39.01
C ALA A 17 -11.80 13.75 38.54
N LEU A 18 -12.87 13.26 37.96
CA LEU A 18 -12.86 12.04 37.19
C LEU A 18 -11.97 12.30 35.97
N THR A 19 -10.69 12.09 36.17
CA THR A 19 -9.79 11.89 35.05
C THR A 19 -10.20 10.58 34.43
N LEU A 20 -11.10 10.65 33.48
CA LEU A 20 -11.33 9.53 32.56
C LEU A 20 -9.99 9.24 31.91
N PRO A 21 -9.41 8.05 32.12
CA PRO A 21 -8.31 7.65 31.27
C PRO A 21 -8.83 7.75 29.86
N ALA A 22 -8.20 8.57 29.02
CA ALA A 22 -8.47 8.52 27.61
C ALA A 22 -8.26 7.06 27.21
N LEU A 23 -9.34 6.37 26.98
CA LEU A 23 -9.29 5.09 26.28
C LEU A 23 -8.72 5.44 24.90
N VAL A 24 -7.41 5.33 24.80
CA VAL A 24 -6.78 5.15 23.52
C VAL A 24 -7.31 3.80 23.05
N VAL A 25 -8.45 3.85 22.38
CA VAL A 25 -8.86 2.72 21.57
C VAL A 25 -7.76 2.64 20.52
N ALA A 26 -6.77 1.78 20.81
CA ALA A 26 -5.92 1.27 19.77
C ALA A 26 -6.88 0.68 18.75
N GLY A 27 -7.17 1.47 17.70
CA GLY A 27 -7.91 0.96 16.57
C GLY A 27 -7.25 -0.36 16.16
N PRO A 28 -7.98 -1.28 15.52
CA PRO A 28 -7.40 -2.54 15.07
C PRO A 28 -6.08 -2.18 14.40
N LEU A 29 -4.98 -2.78 14.85
CA LEU A 29 -3.67 -2.62 14.24
C LEU A 29 -3.89 -2.71 12.75
N ALA A 30 -3.69 -1.59 12.03
CA ALA A 30 -3.89 -1.55 10.61
C ALA A 30 -3.09 -2.70 10.03
N LYS A 31 -3.78 -3.74 9.56
CA LYS A 31 -3.13 -4.90 8.99
C LYS A 31 -2.27 -4.39 7.85
N LYS A 32 -0.99 -4.75 7.87
CA LYS A 32 -0.11 -4.51 6.74
C LYS A 32 -0.82 -4.97 5.47
N PRO A 33 -1.02 -4.12 4.47
CA PRO A 33 -1.73 -4.51 3.27
C PRO A 33 -0.99 -5.66 2.59
N ARG A 34 -1.74 -6.67 2.18
CA ARG A 34 -1.19 -7.76 1.38
C ARG A 34 -1.02 -7.30 -0.06
N PRO A 35 -0.09 -7.87 -0.83
CA PRO A 35 0.08 -7.53 -2.24
C PRO A 35 -1.24 -7.57 -3.03
N ALA A 36 -2.05 -8.60 -2.82
CA ALA A 36 -3.34 -8.76 -3.50
C ALA A 36 -4.37 -7.67 -3.18
N ASP A 37 -4.24 -6.97 -2.06
CA ASP A 37 -5.13 -5.88 -1.67
C ASP A 37 -4.77 -4.56 -2.36
N VAL A 38 -3.55 -4.44 -2.87
CA VAL A 38 -2.95 -3.21 -3.35
C VAL A 38 -2.84 -3.18 -4.87
N ALA A 39 -2.47 -4.28 -5.47
CA ALA A 39 -2.23 -4.39 -6.90
C ALA A 39 -2.56 -5.77 -7.44
N GLU A 40 -2.82 -5.81 -8.73
CA GLU A 40 -2.91 -7.03 -9.51
C GLU A 40 -1.73 -7.09 -10.47
N VAL A 41 -1.08 -8.24 -10.53
CA VAL A 41 0.07 -8.48 -11.42
C VAL A 41 -0.16 -9.75 -12.21
N TRP A 42 0.00 -9.68 -13.51
CA TRP A 42 -0.12 -10.85 -14.38
C TRP A 42 0.84 -10.76 -15.55
N GLY A 43 1.22 -11.91 -16.05
CA GLY A 43 2.06 -12.02 -17.23
C GLY A 43 1.38 -12.83 -18.33
N VAL A 44 1.53 -12.37 -19.56
CA VAL A 44 1.00 -13.04 -20.76
C VAL A 44 2.10 -13.15 -21.79
N ARG A 45 2.29 -14.36 -22.34
CA ARG A 45 3.19 -14.58 -23.46
C ARG A 45 2.38 -14.55 -24.77
N HIS A 46 2.81 -13.71 -25.69
CA HIS A 46 2.21 -13.61 -27.01
C HIS A 46 3.26 -13.23 -28.06
N ALA A 47 3.25 -13.94 -29.19
CA ALA A 47 4.08 -13.64 -30.36
C ALA A 47 5.58 -13.43 -30.05
N GLY A 48 6.16 -14.23 -29.17
CA GLY A 48 7.59 -14.15 -28.81
C GLY A 48 7.91 -13.08 -27.74
N PHE A 49 6.91 -12.41 -27.21
CA PHE A 49 7.05 -11.43 -26.16
C PHE A 49 6.36 -11.90 -24.86
N THR A 50 6.91 -11.51 -23.75
CA THR A 50 6.25 -11.62 -22.46
C THR A 50 5.81 -10.22 -22.03
N HIS A 51 4.52 -10.06 -21.84
CA HIS A 51 3.93 -8.82 -21.35
C HIS A 51 3.62 -8.98 -19.87
N VAL A 52 4.15 -8.11 -19.04
CA VAL A 52 3.88 -8.11 -17.60
C VAL A 52 3.16 -6.84 -17.23
N HIS A 53 2.01 -6.98 -16.64
CA HIS A 53 1.14 -5.89 -16.24
C HIS A 53 1.07 -5.80 -14.72
N VAL A 54 1.22 -4.59 -14.22
CA VAL A 54 0.97 -4.24 -12.82
C VAL A 54 -0.10 -3.17 -12.81
N GLU A 55 -1.20 -3.43 -12.18
CA GLU A 55 -2.29 -2.46 -12.02
C GLU A 55 -2.62 -2.26 -10.56
N ALA A 56 -2.55 -1.01 -10.11
CA ALA A 56 -2.95 -0.65 -8.76
C ALA A 56 -4.48 -0.81 -8.61
N ARG A 57 -4.91 -1.39 -7.49
CA ARG A 57 -6.33 -1.51 -7.17
C ARG A 57 -6.93 -0.16 -6.83
N ALA A 58 -8.27 -0.06 -6.87
CA ALA A 58 -8.98 1.15 -6.52
C ALA A 58 -8.52 1.70 -5.16
N GLY A 59 -8.26 3.00 -5.11
CA GLY A 59 -7.73 3.69 -3.95
C GLY A 59 -6.20 3.64 -3.81
N TRP A 60 -5.53 2.86 -4.65
CA TRP A 60 -4.07 2.76 -4.67
C TRP A 60 -3.49 3.27 -6.00
N HIS A 61 -2.24 3.67 -5.96
CA HIS A 61 -1.45 3.98 -7.15
C HIS A 61 -0.01 3.49 -6.98
N LEU A 62 0.63 3.23 -8.11
CA LEU A 62 2.03 2.88 -8.17
C LEU A 62 2.86 4.13 -7.86
N ASN A 63 3.81 4.03 -6.93
CA ASN A 63 4.78 5.07 -6.64
C ASN A 63 5.95 4.96 -7.62
N THR A 64 5.99 5.83 -8.61
CA THR A 64 7.03 5.83 -9.65
C THR A 64 8.36 6.45 -9.20
N ALA A 65 8.37 7.14 -8.07
CA ALA A 65 9.61 7.61 -7.44
C ALA A 65 10.41 6.46 -6.80
N TYR A 66 9.75 5.36 -6.46
CA TYR A 66 10.43 4.16 -6.00
C TYR A 66 11.02 3.40 -7.21
N PRO A 67 12.27 2.91 -7.11
CA PRO A 67 12.93 2.18 -8.21
C PRO A 67 12.36 0.75 -8.34
N ALA A 68 11.12 0.66 -8.80
CA ALA A 68 10.46 -0.61 -9.04
C ALA A 68 11.18 -1.40 -10.14
N ARG A 69 11.10 -2.71 -10.07
CA ARG A 69 11.72 -3.60 -11.05
C ARG A 69 10.94 -4.87 -11.23
N LEU A 70 11.00 -5.37 -12.44
CA LEU A 70 10.54 -6.69 -12.83
C LEU A 70 11.71 -7.66 -12.82
N THR A 71 11.54 -8.82 -12.23
CA THR A 71 12.49 -9.93 -12.31
C THR A 71 11.83 -11.08 -13.09
N LEU A 72 12.42 -11.43 -14.21
CA LEU A 72 12.06 -12.57 -15.03
C LEU A 72 13.29 -13.46 -15.24
N GLY A 73 13.29 -14.65 -14.66
CA GLY A 73 14.48 -15.49 -14.65
C GLY A 73 15.67 -14.72 -14.06
N ASP A 74 16.75 -14.61 -14.81
CA ASP A 74 17.96 -13.89 -14.40
C ASP A 74 17.94 -12.40 -14.75
N ARG A 75 16.92 -11.94 -15.46
CA ARG A 75 16.80 -10.56 -15.89
C ARG A 75 16.08 -9.70 -14.87
N LYS A 76 16.68 -8.56 -14.58
CA LYS A 76 16.09 -7.49 -13.76
C LYS A 76 15.85 -6.27 -14.66
N ILE A 77 14.60 -5.88 -14.79
CA ILE A 77 14.19 -4.84 -15.72
C ILE A 77 13.61 -3.67 -14.91
N PRO A 78 14.22 -2.48 -15.00
CA PRO A 78 13.76 -1.34 -14.22
C PRO A 78 12.43 -0.80 -14.71
N LEU A 79 11.77 -0.02 -13.86
CA LEU A 79 10.51 0.65 -14.19
C LEU A 79 10.65 1.61 -15.36
N SER A 80 11.84 2.17 -15.59
CA SER A 80 12.11 3.07 -16.71
C SER A 80 11.91 2.44 -18.09
N GLU A 81 11.93 1.10 -18.16
CA GLU A 81 11.64 0.35 -19.39
C GLU A 81 10.18 -0.07 -19.52
N ALA A 82 9.35 0.25 -18.53
CA ALA A 82 7.92 -0.01 -18.58
C ALA A 82 7.16 1.14 -19.22
N HIS A 83 6.06 0.80 -19.86
CA HIS A 83 5.06 1.78 -20.26
C HIS A 83 4.13 2.07 -19.07
N LEU A 84 4.02 3.33 -18.69
CA LEU A 84 3.16 3.77 -17.60
C LEU A 84 1.80 4.23 -18.13
N SER A 85 0.74 3.80 -17.49
CA SER A 85 -0.61 4.26 -17.76
C SER A 85 -1.07 5.28 -16.72
N GLU A 86 -1.70 6.36 -17.15
CA GLU A 86 -2.19 7.43 -16.30
C GLU A 86 -1.12 7.95 -15.34
N ALA A 87 0.08 8.22 -15.89
CA ALA A 87 1.18 8.74 -15.11
C ALA A 87 1.01 10.23 -14.83
N ARG A 88 1.18 10.60 -13.56
CA ARG A 88 1.19 12.00 -13.10
C ARG A 88 2.24 12.15 -12.00
N GLY A 89 3.24 13.00 -12.22
CA GLY A 89 4.29 13.20 -11.23
C GLY A 89 4.90 11.85 -10.81
N ASP A 90 4.84 11.54 -9.54
CA ASP A 90 5.36 10.31 -8.96
C ASP A 90 4.32 9.18 -8.86
N THR A 91 3.23 9.26 -9.59
CA THR A 91 2.16 8.27 -9.55
C THR A 91 1.84 7.72 -10.94
N ALA A 92 1.44 6.47 -11.00
CA ALA A 92 0.84 5.84 -12.16
C ALA A 92 -0.24 4.85 -11.72
N ARG A 93 -1.22 4.62 -12.58
CA ARG A 93 -2.21 3.59 -12.33
C ARG A 93 -1.67 2.20 -12.61
N ALA A 94 -0.93 2.07 -13.69
CA ALA A 94 -0.41 0.80 -14.15
C ALA A 94 0.95 0.96 -14.80
N ALA A 95 1.67 -0.15 -14.88
CA ALA A 95 2.91 -0.29 -15.64
C ALA A 95 2.87 -1.58 -16.46
N THR A 96 3.39 -1.54 -17.66
CA THR A 96 3.50 -2.70 -18.53
C THR A 96 4.92 -2.81 -19.07
N TRP A 97 5.57 -3.96 -18.81
CA TRP A 97 6.81 -4.33 -19.44
C TRP A 97 6.54 -5.25 -20.62
N THR A 98 7.28 -5.05 -21.69
CA THR A 98 7.28 -5.95 -22.85
C THR A 98 8.68 -6.48 -23.04
N VAL A 99 8.87 -7.78 -22.85
CA VAL A 99 10.16 -8.44 -22.85
C VAL A 99 10.23 -9.48 -23.94
N GLU A 100 11.20 -9.35 -24.82
CA GLU A 100 11.41 -10.28 -25.92
C GLU A 100 12.18 -11.52 -25.49
N GLY A 101 11.79 -12.66 -26.03
CA GLY A 101 12.63 -13.88 -26.08
C GLY A 101 12.75 -14.68 -24.78
N LEU A 102 12.02 -14.36 -23.71
CA LEU A 102 12.09 -15.12 -22.47
C LEU A 102 10.99 -16.18 -22.38
N HIS A 103 11.40 -17.42 -22.07
CA HIS A 103 10.50 -18.53 -21.79
C HIS A 103 10.50 -18.83 -20.29
N VAL A 104 9.87 -17.95 -19.52
CA VAL A 104 9.69 -18.13 -18.09
C VAL A 104 8.22 -18.33 -17.75
N SER A 105 7.94 -19.14 -16.74
CA SER A 105 6.58 -19.43 -16.28
C SER A 105 6.11 -18.55 -15.14
N GLU A 106 7.03 -17.84 -14.52
CA GLU A 106 6.76 -16.98 -13.37
C GLU A 106 7.76 -15.83 -13.27
N GLY A 107 7.40 -14.82 -12.52
CA GLY A 107 8.27 -13.69 -12.23
C GLY A 107 7.88 -13.00 -10.93
N THR A 108 8.59 -11.93 -10.63
CA THR A 108 8.35 -11.10 -9.44
C THR A 108 8.46 -9.64 -9.82
N VAL A 109 7.51 -8.85 -9.35
CA VAL A 109 7.59 -7.38 -9.40
C VAL A 109 7.84 -6.88 -8.00
N ARG A 110 8.90 -6.09 -7.83
CA ARG A 110 9.12 -5.33 -6.61
C ARG A 110 8.72 -3.90 -6.86
N ALA A 111 7.74 -3.41 -6.12
CA ALA A 111 7.18 -2.08 -6.30
C ALA A 111 6.68 -1.49 -4.98
N ALA A 112 6.49 -0.18 -4.97
CA ALA A 112 5.86 0.53 -3.87
C ALA A 112 4.54 1.13 -4.34
N PHE A 113 3.56 1.11 -3.47
CA PHE A 113 2.22 1.63 -3.72
C PHE A 113 1.80 2.56 -2.60
N CYS A 114 1.06 3.58 -2.96
CA CYS A 114 0.54 4.56 -2.03
C CYS A 114 -0.98 4.68 -2.18
N ASP A 115 -1.64 4.97 -1.09
CA ASP A 115 -3.02 5.45 -1.11
C ASP A 115 -3.05 6.99 -0.99
N ALA A 116 -4.20 7.59 -0.76
CA ALA A 116 -4.34 9.04 -0.64
C ALA A 116 -3.64 9.62 0.61
N ARG A 117 -3.22 8.78 1.56
CA ARG A 117 -2.69 9.21 2.86
C ARG A 117 -1.26 8.79 3.11
N SER A 118 -0.88 7.61 2.64
CA SER A 118 0.41 7.01 2.97
C SER A 118 0.87 6.00 1.91
N CYS A 119 2.13 5.62 2.00
CA CYS A 119 2.70 4.58 1.17
C CYS A 119 2.91 3.31 2.00
N ALA A 120 2.54 2.17 1.43
CA ALA A 120 2.91 0.88 1.98
C ALA A 120 4.40 0.64 1.78
N PRO A 121 5.06 -0.17 2.63
CA PRO A 121 6.42 -0.60 2.36
C PRO A 121 6.52 -1.28 0.99
N PRO A 122 7.68 -1.16 0.30
CA PRO A 122 7.89 -1.89 -0.95
C PRO A 122 7.61 -3.38 -0.78
N MET A 123 6.98 -3.97 -1.77
CA MET A 123 6.57 -5.37 -1.71
C MET A 123 6.99 -6.14 -2.95
N ASP A 124 7.23 -7.43 -2.77
CA ASP A 124 7.47 -8.37 -3.85
C ASP A 124 6.16 -9.08 -4.20
N ILE A 125 5.73 -8.95 -5.45
CA ILE A 125 4.51 -9.58 -5.94
C ILE A 125 4.91 -10.65 -6.95
N ARG A 126 4.66 -11.90 -6.61
CA ARG A 126 4.88 -13.03 -7.52
C ARG A 126 3.69 -13.18 -8.46
N PHE A 127 3.97 -13.57 -9.66
CA PHE A 127 2.94 -13.80 -10.68
C PHE A 127 3.33 -14.96 -11.59
N GLY A 128 2.32 -15.59 -12.17
CA GLY A 128 2.50 -16.57 -13.22
C GLY A 128 2.43 -15.92 -14.60
N VAL A 129 3.14 -16.51 -15.57
CA VAL A 129 3.06 -16.15 -16.97
C VAL A 129 2.18 -17.15 -17.69
N VAL A 130 1.05 -16.70 -18.20
CA VAL A 130 0.16 -17.52 -18.99
C VAL A 130 0.64 -17.51 -20.45
N GLY A 131 0.88 -18.68 -21.03
CA GLY A 131 1.15 -18.78 -22.44
C GLY A 131 -0.09 -18.38 -23.22
N GLY A 132 -0.03 -17.26 -23.98
CA GLY A 132 -1.02 -17.00 -25.00
C GLY A 132 -0.94 -18.19 -25.99
N GLY A 133 -2.02 -18.98 -26.10
CA GLY A 133 -2.06 -20.17 -26.91
C GLY A 133 -2.03 -19.86 -28.40
N GLY A 134 -0.96 -19.21 -28.86
CA GLY A 134 -0.64 -19.12 -30.26
C GLY A 134 0.00 -20.43 -30.72
N ARG A 135 -0.72 -21.21 -31.40
CA ARG A 135 -0.13 -22.21 -32.29
C ARG A 135 0.37 -21.50 -33.53
#